data_f8dd55533cc78aec10b02ceb88d957f0
#
_entry.id   f8dd55533cc78aec10b02ceb88d957f0
#
_cell.length_a   1.000
_cell.length_b   1.000
_cell.length_c   1.000
_cell.angle_alpha   90.00
_cell.angle_beta   90.00
_cell.angle_gamma   90.00
#
_symmetry.space_group_name_H-M   'P 1'
#
loop_
_entity.id
_entity.type
_entity.pdbx_description
1 polymer ?
#
loop_
_entity_poly.entity_id
_entity_poly.type
_entity_poly.pdbx_seq_one_letter_code
_entity_poly.pdbx_strand_id
1 'polypeptide(L)'
;AEKVKAASKKHNIKVTTVVGVPGSHCVWNFRQGPATIGLVPKEERAEKIKVYHEMIDFCAMAEIPAMHSHFGFIPEDPSSEQYKDFIKVMQDLANYAKQRGVMIYFETGQETPTTLIRAIKDIATGNVFINCDLANLLMYGKANSLDAVKQFGSLIKEFHAKDGRYPDPNNPYELGAEVPIPTGEVNFPAVIA
;
A
#
# COMPACT_ATOMS: atom_id res chain seq x y z
N ALA A 1 -0.39 -12.62 18.84
CA ALA A 1 -1.60 -11.80 19.00
C ALA A 1 -1.82 -11.43 20.48
N GLU A 2 -1.95 -12.38 21.42
CA GLU A 2 -2.27 -12.13 22.82
C GLU A 2 -1.31 -11.15 23.54
N LYS A 3 0.00 -11.29 23.31
CA LYS A 3 0.99 -10.35 23.88
C LYS A 3 0.79 -8.92 23.41
N VAL A 4 0.40 -8.73 22.14
CA VAL A 4 0.13 -7.39 21.57
C VAL A 4 -1.13 -6.81 22.18
N LYS A 5 -2.21 -7.56 22.29
CA LYS A 5 -3.44 -7.13 22.97
C LYS A 5 -3.18 -6.72 24.41
N ALA A 6 -2.45 -7.56 25.15
CA ALA A 6 -2.12 -7.27 26.54
C ALA A 6 -1.28 -6.00 26.68
N ALA A 7 -0.29 -5.79 25.81
CA ALA A 7 0.54 -4.60 25.80
C ALA A 7 -0.26 -3.34 25.42
N SER A 8 -1.09 -3.41 24.37
CA SER A 8 -1.99 -2.33 23.96
C SER A 8 -2.89 -1.89 25.13
N LYS A 9 -3.53 -2.85 25.80
CA LYS A 9 -4.37 -2.57 26.96
C LYS A 9 -3.57 -1.97 28.12
N LYS A 10 -2.43 -2.58 28.46
CA LYS A 10 -1.58 -2.14 29.57
C LYS A 10 -1.10 -0.70 29.41
N HIS A 11 -0.74 -0.32 28.19
CA HIS A 11 -0.16 0.99 27.89
C HIS A 11 -1.15 1.99 27.30
N ASN A 12 -2.43 1.62 27.21
CA ASN A 12 -3.48 2.43 26.56
C ASN A 12 -3.09 2.90 25.15
N ILE A 13 -2.49 2.00 24.37
CA ILE A 13 -2.08 2.25 22.99
C ILE A 13 -2.99 1.44 22.07
N LYS A 14 -3.60 2.11 21.08
CA LYS A 14 -4.38 1.45 20.02
C LYS A 14 -3.47 1.18 18.83
N VAL A 15 -3.32 -0.09 18.46
CA VAL A 15 -2.70 -0.47 17.19
C VAL A 15 -3.77 -0.37 16.09
N THR A 16 -3.53 0.46 15.08
CA THR A 16 -4.50 0.74 14.01
C THR A 16 -4.30 -0.17 12.81
N THR A 17 -3.07 -0.59 12.54
CA THR A 17 -2.75 -1.42 11.38
C THR A 17 -1.45 -2.18 11.59
N VAL A 18 -1.23 -3.19 10.76
CA VAL A 18 0.02 -3.95 10.64
C VAL A 18 0.53 -3.82 9.21
N VAL A 19 1.82 -3.48 9.08
CA VAL A 19 2.47 -3.46 7.76
C VAL A 19 2.81 -4.87 7.30
N GLY A 20 2.42 -5.19 6.07
CA GLY A 20 2.75 -6.44 5.40
C GLY A 20 3.84 -6.26 4.36
N VAL A 21 4.94 -6.96 4.55
CA VAL A 21 5.99 -7.06 3.52
C VAL A 21 6.19 -8.54 3.22
N PRO A 22 5.33 -9.14 2.39
CA PRO A 22 5.49 -10.53 2.03
C PRO A 22 6.64 -10.71 1.05
N GLY A 23 7.59 -11.51 1.44
CA GLY A 23 8.75 -11.86 0.64
C GLY A 23 10.05 -11.23 1.16
N SER A 24 11.08 -12.06 1.23
CA SER A 24 12.42 -11.67 1.69
C SER A 24 13.24 -10.89 0.64
N HIS A 25 12.70 -10.70 -0.57
CA HIS A 25 13.44 -10.20 -1.72
C HIS A 25 12.76 -9.03 -2.45
N CYS A 26 12.01 -8.19 -1.74
CA CYS A 26 11.47 -6.96 -2.34
C CYS A 26 12.61 -6.01 -2.69
N VAL A 27 12.75 -5.69 -3.96
CA VAL A 27 13.75 -4.74 -4.46
C VAL A 27 13.04 -3.45 -4.85
N TRP A 28 13.32 -2.38 -4.14
CA TRP A 28 12.67 -1.08 -4.31
C TRP A 28 13.39 -0.27 -5.39
N ASN A 29 13.08 -0.56 -6.65
CA ASN A 29 13.56 0.19 -7.80
C ASN A 29 12.65 -0.01 -9.02
N PHE A 30 12.89 0.71 -10.12
CA PHE A 30 12.10 0.60 -11.36
C PHE A 30 12.37 -0.67 -12.15
N ARG A 31 13.55 -1.31 -12.00
CA ARG A 31 13.98 -2.43 -12.84
C ARG A 31 13.51 -3.78 -12.30
N GLN A 32 13.71 -4.01 -11.02
CA GLN A 32 13.44 -5.29 -10.36
C GLN A 32 12.14 -5.24 -9.53
N GLY A 33 11.73 -4.03 -9.09
CA GLY A 33 10.51 -3.83 -8.33
C GLY A 33 9.28 -4.46 -8.97
N PRO A 34 9.03 -4.26 -10.28
CA PRO A 34 7.88 -4.86 -10.96
C PRO A 34 7.83 -6.39 -10.90
N ALA A 35 8.97 -7.07 -10.75
CA ALA A 35 9.06 -8.53 -10.64
C ALA A 35 9.08 -9.03 -9.19
N THR A 36 9.34 -8.18 -8.20
CA THR A 36 9.59 -8.61 -6.81
C THR A 36 8.56 -8.10 -5.79
N ILE A 37 7.92 -6.96 -6.06
CA ILE A 37 7.02 -6.32 -5.09
C ILE A 37 5.58 -6.79 -5.27
N GLY A 38 4.95 -7.18 -4.17
CA GLY A 38 3.52 -7.42 -4.06
C GLY A 38 3.00 -8.67 -4.77
N LEU A 39 1.75 -8.60 -5.26
CA LEU A 39 1.00 -9.70 -5.86
C LEU A 39 0.79 -9.58 -7.37
N VAL A 40 1.27 -8.50 -7.99
CA VAL A 40 1.21 -8.36 -9.46
C VAL A 40 2.10 -9.41 -10.15
N PRO A 41 3.37 -9.65 -9.72
CA PRO A 41 4.16 -10.75 -10.25
C PRO A 41 3.53 -12.11 -9.91
N LYS A 42 3.63 -13.08 -10.83
CA LYS A 42 3.13 -14.45 -10.59
C LYS A 42 4.11 -15.30 -9.80
N GLU A 43 5.37 -15.00 -9.91
CA GLU A 43 6.46 -15.66 -9.20
C GLU A 43 6.27 -15.47 -7.70
N GLU A 44 6.47 -16.51 -6.92
CA GLU A 44 6.31 -16.52 -5.45
C GLU A 44 4.94 -16.05 -4.93
N ARG A 45 3.99 -15.73 -5.81
CA ARG A 45 2.67 -15.19 -5.41
C ARG A 45 1.93 -16.09 -4.42
N ALA A 46 1.97 -17.41 -4.63
CA ALA A 46 1.30 -18.37 -3.76
C ALA A 46 1.87 -18.33 -2.32
N GLU A 47 3.18 -18.20 -2.18
CA GLU A 47 3.83 -18.08 -0.88
C GLU A 47 3.52 -16.72 -0.23
N LYS A 48 3.52 -15.65 -1.01
CA LYS A 48 3.14 -14.31 -0.53
C LYS A 48 1.70 -14.27 -0.03
N ILE A 49 0.77 -14.94 -0.72
CA ILE A 49 -0.63 -15.04 -0.29
C ILE A 49 -0.74 -15.76 1.05
N LYS A 50 0.02 -16.82 1.29
CA LYS A 50 0.04 -17.49 2.61
C LYS A 50 0.46 -16.51 3.72
N VAL A 51 1.53 -15.75 3.49
CA VAL A 51 1.98 -14.74 4.45
C VAL A 51 0.90 -13.69 4.71
N TYR A 52 0.22 -13.21 3.65
CA TYR A 52 -0.91 -12.28 3.82
C TYR A 52 -2.06 -12.88 4.63
N HIS A 53 -2.39 -14.16 4.41
CA HIS A 53 -3.40 -14.84 5.21
C HIS A 53 -2.99 -14.91 6.68
N GLU A 54 -1.76 -15.29 6.99
CA GLU A 54 -1.23 -15.32 8.36
C GLU A 54 -1.28 -13.94 9.03
N MET A 55 -0.98 -12.88 8.28
CA MET A 55 -1.06 -11.50 8.79
C MET A 55 -2.51 -11.06 9.05
N ILE A 56 -3.42 -11.40 8.15
CA ILE A 56 -4.86 -11.12 8.32
C ILE A 56 -5.39 -11.87 9.56
N ASP A 57 -5.03 -13.15 9.71
CA ASP A 57 -5.40 -13.94 10.89
C ASP A 57 -4.79 -13.35 12.17
N PHE A 58 -3.54 -12.89 12.11
CA PHE A 58 -2.91 -12.19 13.23
C PHE A 58 -3.66 -10.90 13.59
N CYS A 59 -4.05 -10.09 12.60
CA CYS A 59 -4.83 -8.87 12.82
C CYS A 59 -6.16 -9.18 13.51
N ALA A 60 -6.89 -10.18 13.00
CA ALA A 60 -8.15 -10.62 13.59
C ALA A 60 -7.98 -11.08 15.04
N MET A 61 -6.99 -11.94 15.32
CA MET A 61 -6.70 -12.43 16.68
C MET A 61 -6.22 -11.32 17.63
N ALA A 62 -5.49 -10.33 17.11
CA ALA A 62 -4.98 -9.20 17.90
C ALA A 62 -5.98 -8.04 18.03
N GLU A 63 -7.17 -8.17 17.41
CA GLU A 63 -8.18 -7.09 17.34
C GLU A 63 -7.65 -5.81 16.68
N ILE A 64 -6.76 -5.98 15.68
CA ILE A 64 -6.23 -4.91 14.86
C ILE A 64 -7.12 -4.78 13.61
N PRO A 65 -7.70 -3.60 13.34
CA PRO A 65 -8.77 -3.48 12.34
C PRO A 65 -8.29 -3.58 10.89
N ALA A 66 -7.00 -3.44 10.63
CA ALA A 66 -6.49 -3.39 9.27
C ALA A 66 -5.06 -3.92 9.13
N MET A 67 -4.70 -4.27 7.92
CA MET A 67 -3.32 -4.41 7.46
C MET A 67 -3.08 -3.52 6.24
N HIS A 68 -1.85 -3.06 6.04
CA HIS A 68 -1.46 -2.40 4.80
C HIS A 68 -0.23 -3.04 4.17
N SER A 69 -0.09 -2.85 2.86
CA SER A 69 1.08 -3.34 2.11
C SER A 69 1.19 -2.65 0.76
N HIS A 70 2.38 -2.77 0.14
CA HIS A 70 2.57 -2.54 -1.28
C HIS A 70 2.17 -3.79 -2.05
N PHE A 71 1.14 -3.71 -2.89
CA PHE A 71 0.66 -4.85 -3.65
C PHE A 71 1.28 -4.98 -5.06
N GLY A 72 2.22 -4.09 -5.40
CA GLY A 72 3.03 -4.15 -6.61
C GLY A 72 2.70 -3.07 -7.64
N PHE A 73 3.36 -3.14 -8.78
CA PHE A 73 3.17 -2.21 -9.89
C PHE A 73 1.90 -2.60 -10.67
N ILE A 74 0.77 -2.04 -10.27
CA ILE A 74 -0.53 -2.33 -10.90
C ILE A 74 -0.49 -1.88 -12.37
N PRO A 75 -0.80 -2.76 -13.35
CA PRO A 75 -0.85 -2.37 -14.76
C PRO A 75 -1.85 -1.25 -15.00
N GLU A 76 -1.47 -0.27 -15.81
CA GLU A 76 -2.33 0.87 -16.12
C GLU A 76 -3.43 0.54 -17.12
N ASP A 77 -3.19 -0.45 -17.99
CA ASP A 77 -4.19 -0.95 -18.94
C ASP A 77 -5.15 -1.93 -18.24
N PRO A 78 -6.43 -1.54 -18.01
CA PRO A 78 -7.42 -2.39 -17.36
C PRO A 78 -7.86 -3.56 -18.23
N SER A 79 -7.57 -3.53 -19.52
CA SER A 79 -7.90 -4.62 -20.45
C SER A 79 -6.85 -5.75 -20.43
N SER A 80 -5.65 -5.47 -19.93
CA SER A 80 -4.55 -6.44 -19.88
C SER A 80 -4.89 -7.65 -19.01
N GLU A 81 -4.41 -8.82 -19.40
CA GLU A 81 -4.59 -10.06 -18.63
C GLU A 81 -3.89 -9.96 -17.26
N GLN A 82 -2.78 -9.25 -17.17
CA GLN A 82 -2.07 -9.05 -15.90
C GLN A 82 -2.89 -8.23 -14.90
N TYR A 83 -3.57 -7.17 -15.37
CA TYR A 83 -4.48 -6.38 -14.52
C TYR A 83 -5.66 -7.22 -14.02
N LYS A 84 -6.35 -7.92 -14.93
CA LYS A 84 -7.51 -8.76 -14.57
C LYS A 84 -7.13 -9.86 -13.58
N ASP A 85 -6.00 -10.51 -13.79
CA ASP A 85 -5.45 -11.53 -12.91
C ASP A 85 -5.13 -10.95 -11.51
N PHE A 86 -4.50 -9.79 -11.46
CA PHE A 86 -4.24 -9.08 -10.21
C PHE A 86 -5.53 -8.73 -9.45
N ILE A 87 -6.54 -8.18 -10.15
CA ILE A 87 -7.83 -7.84 -9.54
C ILE A 87 -8.48 -9.08 -8.91
N LYS A 88 -8.48 -10.21 -9.61
CA LYS A 88 -9.03 -11.46 -9.08
C LYS A 88 -8.30 -11.91 -7.80
N VAL A 89 -6.99 -11.88 -7.82
CA VAL A 89 -6.17 -12.23 -6.63
C VAL A 89 -6.49 -11.32 -5.46
N MET A 90 -6.62 -10.02 -5.71
CA MET A 90 -6.97 -9.06 -4.66
C MET A 90 -8.42 -9.21 -4.16
N GLN A 91 -9.36 -9.59 -5.03
CA GLN A 91 -10.73 -9.93 -4.61
C GLN A 91 -10.73 -11.10 -3.64
N ASP A 92 -9.99 -12.16 -3.95
CA ASP A 92 -9.90 -13.35 -3.09
C ASP A 92 -9.27 -12.99 -1.74
N LEU A 93 -8.17 -12.24 -1.73
CA LEU A 93 -7.51 -11.79 -0.51
C LEU A 93 -8.40 -10.85 0.32
N ALA A 94 -9.07 -9.90 -0.32
CA ALA A 94 -9.95 -8.95 0.36
C ALA A 94 -11.19 -9.63 0.94
N ASN A 95 -11.76 -10.63 0.26
CA ASN A 95 -12.85 -11.43 0.80
C ASN A 95 -12.40 -12.27 2.01
N TYR A 96 -11.19 -12.83 1.97
CA TYR A 96 -10.61 -13.53 3.11
C TYR A 96 -10.47 -12.63 4.33
N ALA A 97 -9.98 -11.40 4.12
CA ALA A 97 -9.85 -10.38 5.17
C ALA A 97 -11.23 -9.94 5.70
N LYS A 98 -12.19 -9.71 4.80
CA LYS A 98 -13.55 -9.29 5.16
C LYS A 98 -14.25 -10.30 6.07
N GLN A 99 -14.11 -11.60 5.81
CA GLN A 99 -14.66 -12.67 6.65
C GLN A 99 -14.09 -12.65 8.08
N ARG A 100 -12.94 -12.01 8.28
CA ARG A 100 -12.25 -11.87 9.57
C ARG A 100 -12.39 -10.50 10.21
N GLY A 101 -13.19 -9.62 9.59
CA GLY A 101 -13.39 -8.26 10.06
C GLY A 101 -12.17 -7.34 9.86
N VAL A 102 -11.25 -7.71 8.95
CA VAL A 102 -10.02 -6.97 8.68
C VAL A 102 -10.14 -6.18 7.38
N MET A 103 -9.72 -4.93 7.39
CA MET A 103 -9.58 -4.09 6.20
C MET A 103 -8.19 -4.26 5.58
N ILE A 104 -8.09 -4.03 4.27
CA ILE A 104 -6.83 -3.98 3.54
C ILE A 104 -6.59 -2.56 3.06
N TYR A 105 -5.41 -2.01 3.32
CA TYR A 105 -5.02 -0.71 2.78
C TYR A 105 -3.87 -0.88 1.79
N PHE A 106 -4.02 -0.27 0.63
CA PHE A 106 -2.92 -0.10 -0.31
C PHE A 106 -1.98 1.00 0.19
N GLU A 107 -0.72 0.67 0.41
CA GLU A 107 0.34 1.66 0.57
C GLU A 107 0.62 2.28 -0.79
N THR A 108 0.50 3.61 -0.90
CA THR A 108 0.74 4.31 -2.17
C THR A 108 2.21 4.31 -2.57
N GLY A 109 2.47 4.34 -3.88
CA GLY A 109 3.85 4.46 -4.40
C GLY A 109 4.03 4.08 -5.86
N GLN A 110 3.77 2.84 -6.23
CA GLN A 110 4.16 2.28 -7.53
C GLN A 110 3.15 2.59 -8.64
N GLU A 111 1.94 2.96 -8.30
CA GLU A 111 0.82 3.23 -9.22
C GLU A 111 0.41 4.69 -9.21
N THR A 112 -0.24 5.12 -10.28
CA THR A 112 -0.87 6.44 -10.31
C THR A 112 -2.16 6.45 -9.47
N PRO A 113 -2.60 7.60 -8.93
CA PRO A 113 -3.86 7.70 -8.19
C PRO A 113 -5.04 7.15 -8.99
N THR A 114 -5.11 7.42 -10.28
CA THR A 114 -6.18 6.93 -11.16
C THR A 114 -6.20 5.41 -11.25
N THR A 115 -5.03 4.79 -11.40
CA THR A 115 -4.89 3.32 -11.45
C THR A 115 -5.31 2.69 -10.12
N LEU A 116 -4.91 3.27 -9.00
CA LEU A 116 -5.28 2.79 -7.67
C LEU A 116 -6.80 2.89 -7.42
N ILE A 117 -7.41 4.02 -7.74
CA ILE A 117 -8.88 4.19 -7.63
C ILE A 117 -9.61 3.15 -8.46
N ARG A 118 -9.16 2.92 -9.69
CA ARG A 118 -9.73 1.90 -10.58
C ARG A 118 -9.63 0.53 -9.97
N ALA A 119 -8.45 0.13 -9.52
CA ALA A 119 -8.22 -1.17 -8.90
C ALA A 119 -9.12 -1.39 -7.67
N ILE A 120 -9.25 -0.39 -6.78
CA ILE A 120 -10.13 -0.48 -5.61
C ILE A 120 -11.60 -0.65 -6.03
N LYS A 121 -12.04 0.08 -7.06
CA LYS A 121 -13.41 -0.06 -7.61
C LYS A 121 -13.65 -1.44 -8.21
N ASP A 122 -12.69 -1.98 -8.94
CA ASP A 122 -12.82 -3.27 -9.60
C ASP A 122 -12.70 -4.46 -8.62
N ILE A 123 -11.94 -4.30 -7.52
CA ILE A 123 -11.93 -5.25 -6.41
C ILE A 123 -13.31 -5.37 -5.76
N ALA A 124 -14.02 -4.27 -5.56
CA ALA A 124 -15.44 -4.18 -5.22
C ALA A 124 -15.89 -4.94 -3.94
N THR A 125 -15.00 -5.26 -3.01
CA THR A 125 -15.33 -6.00 -1.77
C THR A 125 -15.80 -5.09 -0.64
N GLY A 126 -15.53 -3.78 -0.73
CA GLY A 126 -15.95 -2.76 0.23
C GLY A 126 -15.11 -2.64 1.50
N ASN A 127 -14.03 -3.43 1.63
CA ASN A 127 -13.09 -3.38 2.76
C ASN A 127 -11.66 -3.06 2.32
N VAL A 128 -11.49 -2.48 1.13
CA VAL A 128 -10.20 -2.07 0.57
C VAL A 128 -10.12 -0.55 0.51
N PHE A 129 -9.05 0.01 1.07
CA PHE A 129 -8.83 1.45 1.23
C PHE A 129 -7.36 1.81 0.98
N ILE A 130 -6.93 3.01 1.40
CA ILE A 130 -5.59 3.53 1.15
C ILE A 130 -4.91 3.88 2.47
N ASN A 131 -3.67 3.41 2.66
CA ASN A 131 -2.66 4.04 3.50
C ASN A 131 -1.84 4.98 2.60
N CYS A 132 -1.98 6.27 2.81
CA CYS A 132 -1.40 7.27 1.92
C CYS A 132 0.01 7.65 2.37
N ASP A 133 1.01 7.10 1.70
CA ASP A 133 2.38 7.57 1.77
C ASP A 133 2.58 8.65 0.70
N LEU A 134 2.72 9.88 1.15
CA LEU A 134 2.84 11.05 0.30
C LEU A 134 4.17 11.10 -0.46
N ALA A 135 5.24 10.66 0.19
CA ALA A 135 6.58 10.69 -0.38
C ALA A 135 6.79 9.62 -1.44
N ASN A 136 6.22 8.43 -1.26
CA ASN A 136 6.35 7.37 -2.26
C ASN A 136 5.83 7.79 -3.64
N LEU A 137 4.73 8.54 -3.69
CA LEU A 137 4.20 9.07 -4.96
C LEU A 137 5.20 9.97 -5.68
N LEU A 138 5.93 10.81 -4.92
CA LEU A 138 7.00 11.67 -5.45
C LEU A 138 8.19 10.82 -5.89
N MET A 139 8.68 9.95 -5.00
CA MET A 139 9.86 9.12 -5.23
C MET A 139 9.72 8.20 -6.44
N TYR A 140 8.52 7.68 -6.70
CA TYR A 140 8.21 6.91 -7.91
C TYR A 140 7.79 7.77 -9.10
N GLY A 141 7.75 9.10 -8.96
CA GLY A 141 7.34 10.02 -10.02
C GLY A 141 5.90 9.79 -10.50
N LYS A 142 5.01 9.31 -9.63
CA LYS A 142 3.65 8.91 -10.00
C LYS A 142 2.62 10.01 -9.85
N ALA A 143 2.80 10.88 -8.86
CA ALA A 143 1.91 12.02 -8.65
C ALA A 143 2.52 13.06 -7.70
N ASN A 144 2.02 14.29 -7.80
CA ASN A 144 2.10 15.26 -6.74
C ASN A 144 1.17 14.84 -5.58
N SER A 145 1.65 14.94 -4.35
CA SER A 145 0.94 14.45 -3.17
C SER A 145 -0.41 15.16 -2.95
N LEU A 146 -0.48 16.47 -3.16
CA LEU A 146 -1.72 17.25 -3.00
C LEU A 146 -2.77 16.86 -4.05
N ASP A 147 -2.36 16.68 -5.31
CA ASP A 147 -3.27 16.28 -6.38
C ASP A 147 -3.78 14.85 -6.17
N ALA A 148 -2.93 13.98 -5.65
CA ALA A 148 -3.31 12.61 -5.29
C ALA A 148 -4.38 12.59 -4.19
N VAL A 149 -4.18 13.34 -3.10
CA VAL A 149 -5.14 13.44 -2.00
C VAL A 149 -6.49 13.99 -2.47
N LYS A 150 -6.50 14.97 -3.37
CA LYS A 150 -7.76 15.48 -3.98
C LYS A 150 -8.51 14.41 -4.77
N GLN A 151 -7.80 13.47 -5.41
CA GLN A 151 -8.41 12.43 -6.21
C GLN A 151 -8.99 11.30 -5.36
N PHE A 152 -8.25 10.79 -4.37
CA PHE A 152 -8.65 9.61 -3.62
C PHE A 152 -8.88 9.85 -2.11
N GLY A 153 -8.95 11.11 -1.66
CA GLY A 153 -9.04 11.45 -0.23
C GLY A 153 -10.13 10.70 0.54
N SER A 154 -11.30 10.46 -0.08
CA SER A 154 -12.38 9.69 0.54
C SER A 154 -12.03 8.21 0.82
N LEU A 155 -11.03 7.68 0.14
CA LEU A 155 -10.53 6.31 0.32
C LEU A 155 -9.39 6.21 1.35
N ILE A 156 -8.82 7.33 1.78
CA ILE A 156 -7.72 7.34 2.75
C ILE A 156 -8.26 6.97 4.13
N LYS A 157 -7.65 6.01 4.78
CA LYS A 157 -7.91 5.60 6.17
C LYS A 157 -6.72 5.80 7.08
N GLU A 158 -5.55 5.91 6.52
CA GLU A 158 -4.29 6.08 7.22
C GLU A 158 -3.30 6.90 6.39
N PHE A 159 -2.40 7.59 7.06
CA PHE A 159 -1.29 8.30 6.44
C PHE A 159 0.04 7.76 6.95
N HIS A 160 0.95 7.52 6.02
CA HIS A 160 2.35 7.35 6.31
C HIS A 160 3.04 8.71 6.19
N ALA A 161 3.34 9.32 7.32
CA ALA A 161 4.00 10.63 7.38
C ALA A 161 5.48 10.47 7.00
N LYS A 162 5.78 10.67 5.72
CA LYS A 162 7.10 10.57 5.13
C LYS A 162 7.31 11.71 4.14
N ASP A 163 8.53 12.20 4.03
CA ASP A 163 8.91 13.24 3.07
C ASP A 163 9.94 12.71 2.08
N GLY A 164 9.92 13.26 0.87
CA GLY A 164 10.77 12.78 -0.22
C GLY A 164 10.92 13.78 -1.34
N ARG A 165 11.77 13.43 -2.28
CA ARG A 165 12.04 14.20 -3.50
C ARG A 165 11.79 13.36 -4.73
N TYR A 166 11.46 14.02 -5.84
CA TYR A 166 11.38 13.37 -7.14
C TYR A 166 12.72 12.75 -7.56
N PRO A 167 12.70 11.79 -8.50
CA PRO A 167 13.91 11.33 -9.17
C PRO A 167 14.71 12.50 -9.75
N ASP A 168 16.03 12.41 -9.73
CA ASP A 168 16.90 13.38 -10.37
C ASP A 168 16.66 13.38 -11.89
N PRO A 169 16.27 14.51 -12.51
CA PRO A 169 16.09 14.61 -13.96
C PRO A 169 17.33 14.20 -14.77
N ASN A 170 18.52 14.30 -14.19
CA ASN A 170 19.77 13.87 -14.83
C ASN A 170 20.03 12.36 -14.65
N ASN A 171 19.31 11.70 -13.73
CA ASN A 171 19.36 10.24 -13.53
C ASN A 171 17.94 9.66 -13.36
N PRO A 172 17.09 9.67 -14.38
CA PRO A 172 15.69 9.25 -14.30
C PRO A 172 15.49 7.73 -14.17
N TYR A 173 16.57 6.96 -14.03
CA TYR A 173 16.54 5.50 -13.88
C TYR A 173 16.46 5.03 -12.44
N GLU A 174 16.67 5.93 -11.50
CA GLU A 174 16.64 5.65 -10.07
C GLU A 174 15.40 6.32 -9.41
N LEU A 175 14.98 5.79 -8.28
CA LEU A 175 13.93 6.41 -7.47
C LEU A 175 14.39 7.76 -6.94
N GLY A 176 13.45 8.61 -6.61
CA GLY A 176 13.68 9.76 -5.75
C GLY A 176 14.16 9.33 -4.35
N ALA A 177 14.52 10.30 -3.53
CA ALA A 177 15.10 10.08 -2.22
C ALA A 177 14.11 10.37 -1.09
N GLU A 178 14.06 9.49 -0.08
CA GLU A 178 13.44 9.81 1.20
C GLU A 178 14.33 10.81 1.97
N VAL A 179 13.72 11.80 2.60
CA VAL A 179 14.42 12.84 3.37
C VAL A 179 13.64 13.16 4.65
N PRO A 180 14.30 13.75 5.66
CA PRO A 180 13.61 14.16 6.89
C PRO A 180 12.51 15.19 6.62
N ILE A 181 11.37 15.05 7.31
CA ILE A 181 10.31 16.07 7.31
C ILE A 181 10.82 17.34 8.04
N PRO A 182 10.65 18.54 7.49
CA PRO A 182 9.97 18.97 6.26
C PRO A 182 10.96 19.39 5.17
N THR A 183 11.99 18.62 4.88
CA THR A 183 13.08 19.01 3.97
C THR A 183 12.90 18.52 2.53
N GLY A 184 11.81 17.79 2.26
CA GLY A 184 11.46 17.29 0.95
C GLY A 184 10.46 18.17 0.19
N GLU A 185 9.75 17.55 -0.73
CA GLU A 185 8.84 18.21 -1.66
C GLU A 185 7.36 17.93 -1.35
N VAL A 186 7.05 17.21 -0.26
CA VAL A 186 5.68 17.06 0.23
C VAL A 186 5.21 18.37 0.86
N ASN A 187 4.18 18.97 0.30
CA ASN A 187 3.56 20.17 0.87
C ASN A 187 2.57 19.78 1.98
N PHE A 188 3.10 19.37 3.14
CA PHE A 188 2.28 18.97 4.30
C PHE A 188 1.20 20.01 4.69
N PRO A 189 1.50 21.31 4.77
CA PRO A 189 0.46 22.30 5.10
C PRO A 189 -0.73 22.26 4.15
N ALA A 190 -0.49 22.14 2.85
CA ALA A 190 -1.55 22.11 1.85
C ALA A 190 -2.30 20.75 1.82
N VAL A 191 -1.65 19.66 2.20
CA VAL A 191 -2.28 18.33 2.26
C VAL A 191 -3.18 18.20 3.49
N ILE A 192 -2.83 18.85 4.61
CA ILE A 192 -3.55 18.73 5.88
C ILE A 192 -4.71 19.75 5.97
N ALA A 193 -4.61 20.86 5.22
CA ALA A 193 -5.64 21.89 5.20
C ALA A 193 -6.94 21.42 4.50
#